data_bbb4a68e7122ecbb2eda49ef7bffde69
#
_entry.id   bbb4a68e7122ecbb2eda49ef7bffde69
#
_cell.length_a   1.000
_cell.length_b   1.000
_cell.length_c   1.000
_cell.angle_alpha   90.00
_cell.angle_beta   90.00
_cell.angle_gamma   90.00
#
_symmetry.space_group_name_H-M   'P 1'
#
loop_
_entity.id
_entity.type
_entity.pdbx_description
1 polymer ?
#
loop_
_entity_poly.entity_id
_entity_poly.type
_entity_poly.pdbx_seq_one_letter_code
_entity_poly.pdbx_strand_id
1 'polypeptide(L)'
;MIEFRTEDKRLICEITEEIVASKIPEMRNVLASYLDGNQSWNELIFDCKKVQTLDSIGVNFIVGAYKKAHSADRNFKITGCNEPVTKVLKLFKLDEKFEIEPAAIV
;
A
#
# COMPACT_ATOMS: atom_id res chain seq x y z
N MET A 1 1.21 6.31 -10.48
CA MET A 1 2.09 5.16 -10.79
C MET A 1 2.70 4.63 -9.51
N ILE A 2 3.31 3.48 -9.56
CA ILE A 2 3.98 2.90 -8.41
C ILE A 2 5.46 2.80 -8.73
N GLU A 3 6.31 3.31 -7.82
CA GLU A 3 7.75 3.17 -7.94
C GLU A 3 8.23 2.16 -6.91
N PHE A 4 9.02 1.20 -7.36
CA PHE A 4 9.44 0.08 -6.52
C PHE A 4 10.91 0.21 -6.14
N ARG A 5 11.22 -0.16 -4.89
CA ARG A 5 12.61 -0.35 -4.46
C ARG A 5 12.66 -1.42 -3.38
N THR A 6 13.81 -2.06 -3.24
CA THR A 6 14.02 -3.11 -2.25
C THR A 6 15.10 -2.68 -1.28
N GLU A 7 14.83 -2.78 0.02
CA GLU A 7 15.79 -2.47 1.09
C GLU A 7 15.67 -3.52 2.18
N ASP A 8 16.73 -4.26 2.45
CA ASP A 8 16.77 -5.25 3.54
C ASP A 8 15.57 -6.20 3.52
N LYS A 9 15.27 -6.78 2.37
CA LYS A 9 14.14 -7.68 2.15
C LYS A 9 12.77 -7.03 2.36
N ARG A 10 12.71 -5.71 2.35
CA ARG A 10 11.45 -4.97 2.31
C ARG A 10 11.22 -4.49 0.89
N LEU A 11 10.05 -4.77 0.37
CA LEU A 11 9.64 -4.24 -0.93
C LEU A 11 8.82 -2.98 -0.67
N ILE A 12 9.37 -1.84 -1.06
CA ILE A 12 8.74 -0.55 -0.84
C ILE A 12 8.11 -0.10 -2.15
N CYS A 13 6.81 0.13 -2.10
CA CYS A 13 6.02 0.60 -3.25
C CYS A 13 5.61 2.03 -2.97
N GLU A 14 6.31 2.99 -3.57
CA GLU A 14 5.94 4.39 -3.45
C GLU A 14 4.83 4.68 -4.45
N ILE A 15 3.65 5.04 -3.94
CA ILE A 15 2.49 5.33 -4.80
C ILE A 15 2.47 6.82 -5.07
N THR A 16 2.57 7.19 -6.34
CA THR A 16 2.73 8.58 -6.76
C THR A 16 1.46 9.17 -7.36
N GLU A 17 0.34 8.44 -7.28
CA GLU A 17 -0.98 8.90 -7.75
C GLU A 17 -2.01 8.66 -6.66
N GLU A 18 -3.20 9.25 -6.83
CA GLU A 18 -4.29 9.00 -5.90
C GLU A 18 -4.77 7.56 -6.00
N ILE A 19 -5.18 7.00 -4.87
CA ILE A 19 -5.63 5.60 -4.83
C ILE A 19 -7.14 5.61 -4.95
N VAL A 20 -7.61 5.84 -6.17
CA VAL A 20 -9.02 6.03 -6.47
C VAL A 20 -9.42 5.16 -7.67
N ALA A 21 -10.73 4.93 -7.81
CA ALA A 21 -11.29 3.97 -8.76
C ALA A 21 -10.70 4.05 -10.17
N SER A 22 -10.49 5.26 -10.70
CA SER A 22 -10.01 5.44 -12.07
C SER A 22 -8.55 5.00 -12.25
N LYS A 23 -7.79 4.89 -11.17
CA LYS A 23 -6.37 4.52 -11.21
C LYS A 23 -6.12 3.05 -10.87
N ILE A 24 -7.10 2.39 -10.27
CA ILE A 24 -6.90 1.05 -9.71
C ILE A 24 -6.58 -0.03 -10.76
N PRO A 25 -7.25 -0.09 -11.92
CA PRO A 25 -6.93 -1.16 -12.88
C PRO A 25 -5.46 -1.15 -13.29
N GLU A 26 -4.90 0.02 -13.57
CA GLU A 26 -3.48 0.13 -13.94
C GLU A 26 -2.57 -0.19 -12.77
N MET A 27 -2.86 0.33 -11.58
CA MET A 27 -2.08 0.04 -10.39
C MET A 27 -2.05 -1.46 -10.08
N ARG A 28 -3.21 -2.11 -10.20
CA ARG A 28 -3.32 -3.54 -9.94
C ARG A 28 -2.44 -4.34 -10.89
N ASN A 29 -2.47 -4.00 -12.17
CA ASN A 29 -1.66 -4.68 -13.17
C ASN A 29 -0.17 -4.48 -12.93
N VAL A 30 0.24 -3.25 -12.63
CA VAL A 30 1.64 -2.93 -12.38
C VAL A 30 2.14 -3.68 -11.13
N LEU A 31 1.36 -3.67 -10.07
CA LEU A 31 1.76 -4.35 -8.83
C LEU A 31 1.83 -5.85 -9.03
N ALA A 32 0.83 -6.46 -9.67
CA ALA A 32 0.81 -7.89 -9.90
C ALA A 32 2.01 -8.34 -10.74
N SER A 33 2.31 -7.61 -11.81
CA SER A 33 3.45 -7.94 -12.67
C SER A 33 4.77 -7.87 -11.91
N TYR A 34 4.94 -6.87 -11.06
CA TYR A 34 6.16 -6.73 -10.28
C TYR A 34 6.29 -7.86 -9.25
N LEU A 35 5.22 -8.14 -8.53
CA LEU A 35 5.24 -9.18 -7.49
C LEU A 35 5.49 -10.57 -8.09
N ASP A 36 4.96 -10.85 -9.28
CA ASP A 36 5.17 -12.14 -9.93
C ASP A 36 6.65 -12.41 -10.23
N GLY A 37 7.42 -11.37 -10.50
CA GLY A 37 8.83 -11.49 -10.81
C GLY A 37 9.77 -11.26 -9.62
N ASN A 38 9.25 -10.89 -8.47
CA ASN A 38 10.07 -10.46 -7.32
C ASN A 38 9.52 -11.05 -6.03
N GLN A 39 10.05 -12.22 -5.64
CA GLN A 39 9.53 -13.00 -4.52
C GLN A 39 10.44 -13.04 -3.30
N SER A 40 11.55 -12.30 -3.31
CA SER A 40 12.56 -12.40 -2.26
C SER A 40 12.36 -11.47 -1.07
N TRP A 41 11.26 -10.73 -1.03
CA TRP A 41 10.95 -9.82 0.07
C TRP A 41 10.15 -10.55 1.16
N ASN A 42 10.21 -10.06 2.40
CA ASN A 42 9.37 -10.58 3.47
C ASN A 42 8.48 -9.52 4.13
N GLU A 43 8.57 -8.26 3.66
CA GLU A 43 7.65 -7.21 4.08
C GLU A 43 7.30 -6.34 2.86
N LEU A 44 6.01 -6.09 2.68
CA LEU A 44 5.50 -5.20 1.63
C LEU A 44 5.09 -3.89 2.28
N ILE A 45 5.63 -2.78 1.80
CA ILE A 45 5.35 -1.46 2.33
C ILE A 45 4.77 -0.58 1.23
N PHE A 46 3.59 -0.02 1.48
CA PHE A 46 3.04 1.03 0.62
C PHE A 46 3.42 2.37 1.22
N ASP A 47 4.26 3.12 0.52
CA ASP A 47 4.63 4.47 0.92
C ASP A 47 3.65 5.44 0.27
N CYS A 48 2.81 6.05 1.09
CA CYS A 48 1.72 6.91 0.64
C CYS A 48 1.99 8.40 0.89
N LYS A 49 3.24 8.81 1.03
CA LYS A 49 3.55 10.21 1.32
C LYS A 49 3.08 11.17 0.22
N LYS A 50 2.91 10.67 -1.01
CA LYS A 50 2.41 11.48 -2.13
C LYS A 50 0.92 11.27 -2.41
N VAL A 51 0.26 10.41 -1.63
CA VAL A 51 -1.17 10.13 -1.79
C VAL A 51 -1.96 11.10 -0.93
N GLN A 52 -2.86 11.86 -1.54
CA GLN A 52 -3.67 12.85 -0.84
C GLN A 52 -5.02 12.25 -0.42
N THR A 53 -5.59 11.40 -1.25
CA THR A 53 -6.92 10.84 -1.02
C THR A 53 -6.98 9.38 -1.44
N LEU A 54 -7.97 8.69 -0.87
CA LEU A 54 -8.29 7.36 -1.33
C LEU A 54 -9.80 7.13 -1.16
N ASP A 55 -10.40 6.37 -2.07
CA ASP A 55 -11.83 6.04 -2.01
C ASP A 55 -12.02 4.56 -1.63
N SER A 56 -13.29 4.10 -1.58
CA SER A 56 -13.59 2.73 -1.18
C SER A 56 -13.00 1.70 -2.14
N ILE A 57 -12.89 2.02 -3.42
CA ILE A 57 -12.26 1.13 -4.40
C ILE A 57 -10.75 1.06 -4.12
N GLY A 58 -10.15 2.20 -3.78
CA GLY A 58 -8.75 2.24 -3.36
C GLY A 58 -8.49 1.43 -2.09
N VAL A 59 -9.43 1.48 -1.14
CA VAL A 59 -9.33 0.64 0.06
C VAL A 59 -9.30 -0.84 -0.32
N ASN A 60 -10.16 -1.26 -1.25
CA ASN A 60 -10.16 -2.66 -1.71
C ASN A 60 -8.83 -3.06 -2.34
N PHE A 61 -8.20 -2.16 -3.08
CA PHE A 61 -6.88 -2.41 -3.65
C PHE A 61 -5.84 -2.66 -2.55
N ILE A 62 -5.86 -1.83 -1.52
CA ILE A 62 -4.95 -1.97 -0.38
C ILE A 62 -5.19 -3.29 0.37
N VAL A 63 -6.46 -3.63 0.60
CA VAL A 63 -6.82 -4.89 1.26
C VAL A 63 -6.34 -6.08 0.43
N GLY A 64 -6.47 -6.01 -0.90
CA GLY A 64 -5.96 -7.06 -1.78
C GLY A 64 -4.47 -7.27 -1.65
N ALA A 65 -3.70 -6.18 -1.58
CA ALA A 65 -2.25 -6.25 -1.38
C ALA A 65 -1.90 -6.86 -0.02
N TYR A 66 -2.61 -6.44 1.03
CA TYR A 66 -2.43 -7.01 2.37
C TYR A 66 -2.69 -8.51 2.37
N LYS A 67 -3.80 -8.94 1.78
CA LYS A 67 -4.15 -10.36 1.74
C LYS A 67 -3.10 -11.18 0.99
N LYS A 68 -2.56 -10.63 -0.09
CA LYS A 68 -1.53 -11.32 -0.85
C LYS A 68 -0.26 -11.54 -0.01
N ALA A 69 0.17 -10.52 0.70
CA ALA A 69 1.34 -10.63 1.59
C ALA A 69 1.04 -11.60 2.74
N HIS A 70 -0.11 -11.47 3.37
CA HIS A 70 -0.49 -12.29 4.52
C HIS A 70 -0.57 -13.78 4.15
N SER A 71 -1.12 -14.10 2.97
CA SER A 71 -1.25 -15.50 2.54
C SER A 71 0.11 -16.16 2.26
N ALA A 72 1.16 -15.37 2.09
CA ALA A 72 2.52 -15.86 1.89
C ALA A 72 3.36 -15.76 3.16
N ASP A 73 2.72 -15.53 4.32
CA ASP A 73 3.38 -15.32 5.62
C ASP A 73 4.36 -14.15 5.60
N ARG A 74 4.01 -13.09 4.88
CA ARG A 74 4.80 -11.87 4.79
C ARG A 74 4.07 -10.73 5.45
N ASN A 75 4.83 -9.75 5.93
CA ASN A 75 4.24 -8.59 6.58
C ASN A 75 3.80 -7.55 5.57
N PHE A 76 2.85 -6.71 5.98
CA PHE A 76 2.37 -5.58 5.19
C PHE A 76 2.19 -4.38 6.10
N LYS A 77 2.59 -3.20 5.61
CA LYS A 77 2.27 -1.95 6.30
C LYS A 77 2.18 -0.81 5.31
N ILE A 78 1.57 0.28 5.76
CA ILE A 78 1.46 1.52 4.99
C ILE A 78 2.15 2.62 5.77
N THR A 79 2.96 3.42 5.07
CA THR A 79 3.70 4.53 5.68
C THR A 79 3.36 5.86 5.02
N GLY A 80 3.63 6.94 5.71
CA GLY A 80 3.50 8.29 5.15
C GLY A 80 2.07 8.76 4.98
N CYS A 81 1.12 8.21 5.75
CA CYS A 81 -0.30 8.53 5.58
C CYS A 81 -0.63 9.90 6.17
N ASN A 82 -1.20 10.79 5.35
CA ASN A 82 -1.72 12.05 5.84
C ASN A 82 -3.01 11.80 6.62
N GLU A 83 -3.58 12.86 7.20
CA GLU A 83 -4.76 12.72 8.04
C GLU A 83 -5.98 12.18 7.28
N PRO A 84 -6.34 12.72 6.10
CA PRO A 84 -7.47 12.16 5.34
C PRO A 84 -7.30 10.67 4.99
N VAL A 85 -6.12 10.26 4.56
CA VAL A 85 -5.87 8.85 4.23
C VAL A 85 -5.98 7.99 5.47
N THR A 86 -5.38 8.43 6.58
CA THR A 86 -5.45 7.70 7.85
C THR A 86 -6.89 7.53 8.32
N LYS A 87 -7.71 8.58 8.21
CA LYS A 87 -9.11 8.51 8.60
C LYS A 87 -9.88 7.46 7.81
N VAL A 88 -9.68 7.42 6.48
CA VAL A 88 -10.36 6.44 5.64
C VAL A 88 -9.95 5.02 6.04
N LEU A 89 -8.64 4.79 6.22
CA LEU A 89 -8.16 3.47 6.60
C LEU A 89 -8.71 3.03 7.95
N LYS A 90 -8.80 3.92 8.92
CA LYS A 90 -9.37 3.61 10.23
C LYS A 90 -10.88 3.39 10.17
N LEU A 91 -11.57 4.10 9.29
CA LEU A 91 -13.01 3.90 9.09
C LEU A 91 -13.31 2.47 8.68
N PHE A 92 -12.45 1.86 7.89
CA PHE A 92 -12.57 0.46 7.47
C PHE A 92 -11.86 -0.50 8.44
N LYS A 93 -11.40 0.00 9.59
CA LYS A 93 -10.76 -0.78 10.66
C LYS A 93 -9.49 -1.50 10.20
N LEU A 94 -8.79 -0.93 9.25
CA LEU A 94 -7.58 -1.54 8.70
C LEU A 94 -6.39 -1.39 9.65
N ASP A 95 -6.44 -0.43 10.57
CA ASP A 95 -5.44 -0.31 11.63
C ASP A 95 -5.44 -1.51 12.58
N GLU A 96 -6.49 -2.34 12.54
CA GLU A 96 -6.55 -3.59 13.28
C GLU A 96 -5.95 -4.76 12.51
N LYS A 97 -5.66 -4.58 11.22
CA LYS A 97 -5.16 -5.65 10.35
C LYS A 97 -3.67 -5.53 10.08
N PHE A 98 -3.17 -4.30 9.94
CA PHE A 98 -1.76 -4.03 9.63
C PHE A 98 -1.38 -2.66 10.16
N GLU A 99 -0.08 -2.42 10.21
CA GLU A 99 0.45 -1.16 10.72
C GLU A 99 0.21 -0.01 9.75
N ILE A 100 -0.24 1.13 10.28
CA ILE A 100 -0.43 2.36 9.51
C ILE A 100 0.41 3.43 10.18
N GLU A 101 1.46 3.89 9.48
CA GLU A 101 2.32 4.94 10.00
C GLU A 101 1.90 6.28 9.42
N PRO A 102 1.70 7.30 10.26
CA PRO A 102 1.33 8.62 9.77
C PRO A 102 2.50 9.28 9.04
N ALA A 103 2.17 10.35 8.29
CA ALA A 103 3.19 11.16 7.66
C ALA A 103 4.08 11.79 8.73
N ALA A 104 5.37 11.91 8.41
CA ALA A 104 6.31 12.53 9.34
C ALA A 104 5.94 14.00 9.53
N ILE A 105 5.94 14.43 10.78
CA ILE A 105 5.74 15.83 11.14
C ILE A 105 7.10 16.50 11.18
N VAL A 106 7.25 17.52 10.37
CA VAL A 106 8.51 18.25 10.26
C VAL A 106 8.38 19.59 10.97
#